data_c5387854ba20f5dead79a2b688fefaae
#
_entry.id   c5387854ba20f5dead79a2b688fefaae
#
_cell.length_a   1.000
_cell.length_b   1.000
_cell.length_c   1.000
_cell.angle_alpha   90.00
_cell.angle_beta   90.00
_cell.angle_gamma   90.00
#
_symmetry.space_group_name_H-M   'P 1'
#
loop_
_entity.id
_entity.type
_entity.pdbx_description
1 polymer ?
#
loop_
_entity_poly.entity_id
_entity_poly.type
_entity_poly.pdbx_seq_one_letter_code
_entity_poly.pdbx_strand_id
1 'polypeptide(L)'
;MFPRSFRLVLEAVLFLVALGLGAAVAFGPIDDTAADQLHFGAWCAALLLIFSLALRLPLHLRPGLARVANPAIVAAALALAVLANMALYRHDAHFDATVSGRFTPPPQLQKIADSLQHDVVLTYFYNNRDDDAYAAKQALAVVARLHPHLRVHALDLDTELVAARDYGVKIYNTVVVEAEGRRTQVENTVDLRQMAYAIERVLQRRTQTVCFVIGHGEHYAPGHVHYSHVETMGGDRPGRSDVIDAPPDGLDRLKLALETIGYNDRAIEPATLPAIPEDCAVVADLGATSAYAPTEVQALRDYLALGGRVLLAYNPRFSVAPELAGLLASVGLGVENGVVVDPLNHYGTDQEEAAVPYYPPHPITEQVALTVFPGSRPIRLRGPIAGLTAAELVATSNDSYVRPLDASAQTAATPGPRLLAAAVQGTWPAPGGPPFRLVLVGNSSFAANAFFPYASNGDLAVSMIRWLADDTTTPLLKPETFSLPEMRLTHRQMQITFLLVEVLLPLSVMAFGVVVWWRRR
;
A
#
# COMPACT_ATOMS: atom_id res chain seq x y z
N MET A 1 40.27 32.30 26.91
CA MET A 1 39.05 32.84 27.53
C MET A 1 38.78 34.21 26.91
N PHE A 2 37.75 34.34 26.07
CA PHE A 2 37.48 35.62 25.39
C PHE A 2 37.02 36.70 26.37
N PRO A 3 37.42 37.98 26.19
CA PRO A 3 37.04 39.08 27.07
C PRO A 3 35.50 39.25 27.05
N ARG A 4 34.93 39.69 28.17
CA ARG A 4 33.47 39.84 28.35
C ARG A 4 32.80 40.70 27.24
N SER A 5 33.49 41.74 26.77
CA SER A 5 33.03 42.58 25.67
C SER A 5 32.91 41.85 24.35
N PHE A 6 33.82 40.93 24.05
CA PHE A 6 33.79 40.15 22.82
C PHE A 6 32.60 39.15 22.81
N ARG A 7 32.27 38.57 23.96
CA ARG A 7 31.11 37.66 24.08
C ARG A 7 29.80 38.38 23.85
N LEU A 8 29.62 39.58 24.43
CA LEU A 8 28.41 40.39 24.23
C LEU A 8 28.23 40.83 22.76
N VAL A 9 29.32 41.20 22.11
CA VAL A 9 29.28 41.54 20.67
C VAL A 9 28.95 40.31 19.82
N LEU A 10 29.56 39.16 20.13
CA LEU A 10 29.28 37.91 19.41
C LEU A 10 27.81 37.48 19.57
N GLU A 11 27.25 37.59 20.78
CA GLU A 11 25.83 37.28 21.04
C GLU A 11 24.91 38.25 20.30
N ALA A 12 25.19 39.54 20.31
CA ALA A 12 24.40 40.52 19.55
C ALA A 12 24.43 40.26 18.05
N VAL A 13 25.59 39.88 17.51
CA VAL A 13 25.74 39.53 16.09
C VAL A 13 24.97 38.25 15.76
N LEU A 14 25.09 37.19 16.58
CA LEU A 14 24.38 35.96 16.38
C LEU A 14 22.85 36.15 16.47
N PHE A 15 22.42 37.01 17.39
CA PHE A 15 21.02 37.37 17.52
C PHE A 15 20.49 38.10 16.29
N LEU A 16 21.21 39.08 15.79
CA LEU A 16 20.84 39.81 14.57
C LEU A 16 20.83 38.94 13.32
N VAL A 17 21.77 37.99 13.23
CA VAL A 17 21.81 36.99 12.14
C VAL A 17 20.61 36.06 12.25
N ALA A 18 20.29 35.56 13.45
CA ALA A 18 19.12 34.72 13.65
C ALA A 18 17.80 35.45 13.33
N LEU A 19 17.70 36.72 13.69
CA LEU A 19 16.53 37.54 13.41
C LEU A 19 16.40 37.79 11.90
N GLY A 20 17.51 38.05 11.21
CA GLY A 20 17.55 38.19 9.74
C GLY A 20 17.18 36.90 9.01
N LEU A 21 17.73 35.78 9.42
CA LEU A 21 17.40 34.45 8.88
C LEU A 21 15.94 34.09 9.16
N GLY A 22 15.44 34.32 10.39
CA GLY A 22 14.04 34.08 10.75
C GLY A 22 13.08 34.96 9.92
N ALA A 23 13.42 36.23 9.68
CA ALA A 23 12.64 37.09 8.82
C ALA A 23 12.67 36.64 7.35
N ALA A 24 13.83 36.23 6.83
CA ALA A 24 13.96 35.69 5.47
C ALA A 24 13.10 34.42 5.29
N VAL A 25 13.09 33.50 6.27
CA VAL A 25 12.24 32.30 6.26
C VAL A 25 10.76 32.65 6.41
N ALA A 26 10.42 33.62 7.28
CA ALA A 26 9.03 33.99 7.53
C ALA A 26 8.39 34.76 6.36
N PHE A 27 9.15 35.56 5.62
CA PHE A 27 8.65 36.46 4.57
C PHE A 27 9.18 36.14 3.17
N GLY A 28 10.11 35.18 3.03
CA GLY A 28 10.64 34.72 1.75
C GLY A 28 9.60 34.04 0.86
N PRO A 29 9.87 33.82 -0.43
CA PRO A 29 9.03 33.02 -1.30
C PRO A 29 8.95 31.59 -0.78
N ILE A 30 7.77 31.00 -0.94
CA ILE A 30 7.54 29.59 -0.56
C ILE A 30 7.93 28.75 -1.78
N ASP A 31 9.20 28.44 -1.93
CA ASP A 31 9.68 27.44 -2.88
C ASP A 31 10.14 26.23 -2.09
N ASP A 32 9.57 25.06 -2.38
CA ASP A 32 9.93 23.76 -1.78
C ASP A 32 11.32 23.27 -2.25
N THR A 33 12.27 24.18 -2.32
CA THR A 33 13.63 23.86 -2.73
C THR A 33 14.49 23.43 -1.54
N ALA A 34 15.51 22.60 -1.80
CA ALA A 34 16.51 22.19 -0.80
C ALA A 34 17.17 23.40 -0.10
N ALA A 35 17.16 24.59 -0.73
CA ALA A 35 17.64 25.83 -0.16
C ALA A 35 16.81 26.31 1.03
N ASP A 36 15.48 26.20 0.98
CA ASP A 36 14.58 26.59 2.07
C ASP A 36 14.74 25.70 3.30
N GLN A 37 14.91 24.39 3.11
CA GLN A 37 15.20 23.46 4.20
C GLN A 37 16.54 23.75 4.87
N LEU A 38 17.56 24.13 4.10
CA LEU A 38 18.87 24.55 4.61
C LEU A 38 18.78 25.86 5.41
N HIS A 39 18.02 26.86 4.93
CA HIS A 39 17.81 28.12 5.63
C HIS A 39 17.04 27.91 6.95
N PHE A 40 15.99 27.06 6.95
CA PHE A 40 15.26 26.71 8.16
C PHE A 40 16.14 25.96 9.17
N GLY A 41 16.92 24.99 8.71
CA GLY A 41 17.89 24.28 9.55
C GLY A 41 18.96 25.19 10.15
N ALA A 42 19.51 26.12 9.37
CA ALA A 42 20.47 27.10 9.83
C ALA A 42 19.87 28.05 10.88
N TRP A 43 18.61 28.45 10.70
CA TRP A 43 17.89 29.29 11.66
C TRP A 43 17.63 28.56 12.99
N CYS A 44 17.18 27.31 12.96
CA CYS A 44 17.03 26.47 14.15
C CYS A 44 18.38 26.28 14.89
N ALA A 45 19.46 26.05 14.16
CA ALA A 45 20.81 25.92 14.73
C ALA A 45 21.27 27.22 15.40
N ALA A 46 21.03 28.38 14.77
CA ALA A 46 21.33 29.69 15.34
C ALA A 46 20.56 29.97 16.64
N LEU A 47 19.25 29.63 16.69
CA LEU A 47 18.43 29.75 17.91
C LEU A 47 18.95 28.86 19.04
N LEU A 48 19.32 27.61 18.75
CA LEU A 48 19.89 26.69 19.74
C LEU A 48 21.23 27.20 20.26
N LEU A 49 22.05 27.76 19.39
CA LEU A 49 23.35 28.33 19.77
C LEU A 49 23.18 29.57 20.68
N ILE A 50 22.27 30.48 20.33
CA ILE A 50 21.92 31.66 21.16
C ILE A 50 21.40 31.21 22.53
N PHE A 51 20.48 30.26 22.58
CA PHE A 51 19.95 29.72 23.80
C PHE A 51 21.03 29.09 24.68
N SER A 52 21.97 28.32 24.08
CA SER A 52 23.10 27.72 24.79
C SER A 52 24.09 28.74 25.35
N LEU A 53 24.30 29.83 24.64
CA LEU A 53 25.14 30.95 25.08
C LEU A 53 24.47 31.76 26.20
N ALA A 54 23.17 32.04 26.08
CA ALA A 54 22.37 32.74 27.09
C ALA A 54 22.34 31.98 28.44
N LEU A 55 22.27 30.65 28.42
CA LEU A 55 22.34 29.81 29.61
C LEU A 55 23.70 29.83 30.32
N ARG A 56 24.78 30.18 29.62
CA ARG A 56 26.16 30.19 30.14
C ARG A 56 26.62 31.55 30.67
N LEU A 57 25.87 32.65 30.42
CA LEU A 57 26.18 33.97 30.89
C LEU A 57 25.55 34.27 32.27
N PRO A 58 26.34 34.50 33.31
CA PRO A 58 25.81 35.13 34.53
C PRO A 58 25.49 36.60 34.20
N LEU A 59 24.22 36.93 34.07
CA LEU A 59 23.72 38.28 33.81
C LEU A 59 23.91 39.18 35.06
N HIS A 60 25.16 39.55 35.38
CA HIS A 60 25.50 40.56 36.37
C HIS A 60 25.64 41.92 35.69
N LEU A 61 24.51 42.44 35.17
CA LEU A 61 24.45 43.79 34.64
C LEU A 61 24.37 44.80 35.79
N ARG A 62 25.04 45.97 35.62
CA ARG A 62 24.89 47.09 36.54
C ARG A 62 23.40 47.47 36.65
N PRO A 63 22.90 47.85 37.87
CA PRO A 63 21.46 48.03 38.08
C PRO A 63 20.77 49.05 37.12
N GLY A 64 21.49 50.04 36.66
CA GLY A 64 20.96 51.02 35.68
C GLY A 64 20.79 50.46 34.28
N LEU A 65 21.72 49.61 33.81
CA LEU A 65 21.68 48.96 32.47
C LEU A 65 20.66 47.82 32.46
N ALA A 66 20.45 47.13 33.57
CA ALA A 66 19.49 46.02 33.69
C ALA A 66 18.04 46.51 33.50
N ARG A 67 17.71 47.75 33.86
CA ARG A 67 16.34 48.30 33.69
C ARG A 67 15.94 48.44 32.22
N VAL A 68 16.90 48.67 31.31
CA VAL A 68 16.65 48.83 29.88
C VAL A 68 16.92 47.50 29.12
N ALA A 69 17.98 46.80 29.47
CA ALA A 69 18.38 45.55 28.82
C ALA A 69 17.40 44.41 29.05
N ASN A 70 16.84 44.28 30.26
CA ASN A 70 15.88 43.17 30.54
C ASN A 70 14.58 43.27 29.71
N PRO A 71 13.87 44.41 29.62
CA PRO A 71 12.71 44.51 28.75
C PRO A 71 13.05 44.35 27.26
N ALA A 72 14.22 44.81 26.81
CA ALA A 72 14.68 44.64 25.44
C ALA A 72 14.94 43.15 25.12
N ILE A 73 15.56 42.40 26.01
CA ILE A 73 15.76 40.94 25.86
C ILE A 73 14.42 40.19 25.83
N VAL A 74 13.47 40.56 26.72
CA VAL A 74 12.13 39.96 26.70
C VAL A 74 11.39 40.28 25.40
N ALA A 75 11.43 41.54 24.95
CA ALA A 75 10.79 41.92 23.69
C ALA A 75 11.41 41.17 22.49
N ALA A 76 12.72 40.99 22.47
CA ALA A 76 13.44 40.28 21.44
C ALA A 76 13.13 38.77 21.46
N ALA A 77 13.01 38.15 22.64
CA ALA A 77 12.61 36.75 22.78
C ALA A 77 11.16 36.52 22.30
N LEU A 78 10.26 37.47 22.62
CA LEU A 78 8.88 37.42 22.12
C LEU A 78 8.83 37.58 20.58
N ALA A 79 9.60 38.50 20.00
CA ALA A 79 9.68 38.67 18.56
C ALA A 79 10.22 37.41 17.85
N LEU A 80 11.25 36.77 18.43
CA LEU A 80 11.78 35.50 17.94
C LEU A 80 10.75 34.37 18.03
N ALA A 81 10.00 34.29 19.13
CA ALA A 81 8.95 33.28 19.29
C ALA A 81 7.83 33.46 18.25
N VAL A 82 7.43 34.72 17.98
CA VAL A 82 6.43 35.02 16.94
C VAL A 82 6.96 34.67 15.56
N LEU A 83 8.20 35.03 15.23
CA LEU A 83 8.82 34.69 13.94
C LEU A 83 9.00 33.18 13.76
N ALA A 84 9.39 32.48 14.83
CA ALA A 84 9.49 31.02 14.82
C ALA A 84 8.14 30.36 14.55
N ASN A 85 7.10 30.81 15.24
CA ASN A 85 5.75 30.28 15.04
C ASN A 85 5.24 30.58 13.62
N MET A 86 5.50 31.78 13.11
CA MET A 86 5.11 32.17 11.75
C MET A 86 5.89 31.36 10.69
N ALA A 87 7.18 31.11 10.89
CA ALA A 87 7.98 30.27 10.02
C ALA A 87 7.51 28.82 10.01
N LEU A 88 7.25 28.24 11.19
CA LEU A 88 6.68 26.89 11.31
C LEU A 88 5.31 26.76 10.65
N TYR A 89 4.47 27.80 10.77
CA TYR A 89 3.16 27.82 10.12
C TYR A 89 3.27 27.89 8.59
N ARG A 90 4.25 28.63 8.05
CA ARG A 90 4.43 28.80 6.60
C ARG A 90 5.14 27.61 5.94
N HIS A 91 6.13 27.03 6.60
CA HIS A 91 6.93 25.93 6.05
C HIS A 91 6.38 24.54 6.39
N ASP A 92 5.28 24.45 7.09
CA ASP A 92 4.49 23.25 7.37
C ASP A 92 5.31 21.93 7.46
N ALA A 93 6.49 22.03 8.12
CA ALA A 93 7.36 20.89 8.32
C ALA A 93 6.70 19.92 9.32
N HIS A 94 5.97 18.95 8.79
CA HIS A 94 5.33 17.91 9.57
C HIS A 94 6.29 16.74 9.75
N PHE A 95 6.53 16.38 10.99
CA PHE A 95 7.18 15.11 11.33
C PHE A 95 6.08 14.13 11.72
N ASP A 96 5.82 13.16 10.83
CA ASP A 96 4.87 12.10 11.13
C ASP A 96 5.50 11.10 12.09
N ALA A 97 5.09 11.17 13.36
CA ALA A 97 5.54 10.25 14.40
C ALA A 97 4.69 8.97 14.48
N THR A 98 3.72 8.80 13.59
CA THR A 98 2.89 7.59 13.56
C THR A 98 3.66 6.42 12.94
N VAL A 99 3.52 5.24 13.53
CA VAL A 99 4.16 4.01 13.01
C VAL A 99 3.64 3.66 11.60
N SER A 100 2.38 4.03 11.33
CA SER A 100 1.71 3.74 10.04
C SER A 100 1.96 4.79 8.96
N GLY A 101 2.64 5.92 9.26
CA GLY A 101 2.80 7.02 8.31
C GLY A 101 1.46 7.67 7.91
N ARG A 102 0.49 7.74 8.83
CA ARG A 102 -0.89 8.17 8.56
C ARG A 102 -1.00 9.56 7.93
N PHE A 103 -0.04 10.44 8.21
CA PHE A 103 0.01 11.81 7.73
C PHE A 103 1.08 12.03 6.65
N THR A 104 1.77 10.97 6.23
CA THR A 104 2.77 11.04 5.16
C THR A 104 2.15 10.60 3.85
N PRO A 105 2.05 11.48 2.84
CA PRO A 105 1.50 11.10 1.54
C PRO A 105 2.34 9.98 0.92
N PRO A 106 1.73 8.89 0.47
CA PRO A 106 2.46 7.85 -0.23
C PRO A 106 3.03 8.42 -1.55
N PRO A 107 4.20 7.95 -2.00
CA PRO A 107 4.85 8.46 -3.22
C PRO A 107 3.96 8.43 -4.46
N GLN A 108 3.01 7.51 -4.50
CA GLN A 108 2.04 7.39 -5.57
C GLN A 108 1.02 8.54 -5.57
N LEU A 109 0.53 8.93 -4.39
CA LEU A 109 -0.36 10.07 -4.26
C LEU A 109 0.32 11.37 -4.72
N GLN A 110 1.61 11.53 -4.43
CA GLN A 110 2.41 12.65 -4.94
C GLN A 110 2.49 12.61 -6.46
N LYS A 111 2.84 11.46 -7.07
CA LYS A 111 2.88 11.31 -8.53
C LYS A 111 1.55 11.60 -9.21
N ILE A 112 0.44 11.14 -8.62
CA ILE A 112 -0.91 11.44 -9.11
C ILE A 112 -1.15 12.95 -9.01
N ALA A 113 -0.87 13.57 -7.87
CA ALA A 113 -1.03 14.99 -7.65
C ALA A 113 -0.24 15.82 -8.68
N ASP A 114 1.04 15.49 -8.91
CA ASP A 114 1.91 16.18 -9.87
C ASP A 114 1.41 16.08 -11.33
N SER A 115 0.63 15.03 -11.63
CA SER A 115 0.07 14.79 -12.98
C SER A 115 -1.30 15.43 -13.21
N LEU A 116 -1.92 16.03 -12.18
CA LEU A 116 -3.28 16.58 -12.27
C LEU A 116 -3.38 17.76 -13.21
N GLN A 117 -4.31 17.67 -14.15
CA GLN A 117 -4.65 18.76 -15.08
C GLN A 117 -6.03 19.37 -14.81
N HIS A 118 -6.84 18.71 -14.00
CA HIS A 118 -8.22 19.08 -13.69
C HIS A 118 -8.48 19.04 -12.20
N ASP A 119 -9.49 19.79 -11.75
CA ASP A 119 -9.87 19.84 -10.35
C ASP A 119 -10.41 18.47 -9.89
N VAL A 120 -9.92 18.01 -8.76
CA VAL A 120 -10.42 16.85 -8.02
C VAL A 120 -10.92 17.33 -6.66
N VAL A 121 -12.16 17.07 -6.36
CA VAL A 121 -12.82 17.48 -5.12
C VAL A 121 -13.02 16.26 -4.22
N LEU A 122 -12.51 16.34 -3.00
CA LEU A 122 -12.70 15.33 -1.95
C LEU A 122 -13.67 15.90 -0.92
N THR A 123 -14.87 15.33 -0.78
CA THR A 123 -15.85 15.73 0.22
C THR A 123 -15.93 14.67 1.31
N TYR A 124 -15.47 15.02 2.50
CA TYR A 124 -15.42 14.14 3.66
C TYR A 124 -16.65 14.33 4.54
N PHE A 125 -17.41 13.26 4.72
CA PHE A 125 -18.57 13.21 5.60
C PHE A 125 -18.20 12.56 6.92
N TYR A 126 -18.20 13.34 8.00
CA TYR A 126 -17.73 12.92 9.31
C TYR A 126 -18.82 13.00 10.38
N ASN A 127 -18.54 12.39 11.54
CA ASN A 127 -19.28 12.60 12.76
C ASN A 127 -18.49 13.53 13.70
N ASN A 128 -19.07 14.63 14.11
CA ASN A 128 -18.37 15.59 14.99
C ASN A 128 -18.12 15.05 16.41
N ARG A 129 -18.70 13.93 16.77
CA ARG A 129 -18.52 13.25 18.06
C ARG A 129 -17.43 12.17 18.01
N ASP A 130 -16.86 11.92 16.84
CA ASP A 130 -15.82 10.90 16.63
C ASP A 130 -14.44 11.53 16.78
N ASP A 131 -13.65 11.03 17.72
CA ASP A 131 -12.27 11.49 17.96
C ASP A 131 -11.37 11.25 16.72
N ASP A 132 -11.65 10.23 15.92
CA ASP A 132 -10.93 9.95 14.69
C ASP A 132 -11.21 10.96 13.57
N ALA A 133 -12.34 11.68 13.62
CA ALA A 133 -12.69 12.69 12.62
C ALA A 133 -11.66 13.83 12.55
N TYR A 134 -11.06 14.19 13.70
CA TYR A 134 -10.01 15.21 13.72
C TYR A 134 -8.77 14.75 12.98
N ALA A 135 -8.30 13.54 13.25
CA ALA A 135 -7.13 12.96 12.57
C ALA A 135 -7.38 12.77 11.06
N ALA A 136 -8.58 12.36 10.68
CA ALA A 136 -9.00 12.23 9.29
C ALA A 136 -8.98 13.57 8.54
N LYS A 137 -9.49 14.65 9.16
CA LYS A 137 -9.42 16.01 8.60
C LYS A 137 -7.99 16.47 8.39
N GLN A 138 -7.09 16.17 9.34
CA GLN A 138 -5.66 16.51 9.21
C GLN A 138 -5.00 15.74 8.06
N ALA A 139 -5.28 14.45 7.92
CA ALA A 139 -4.77 13.64 6.82
C ALA A 139 -5.25 14.18 5.46
N LEU A 140 -6.53 14.53 5.34
CA LEU A 140 -7.08 15.14 4.11
C LEU A 140 -6.54 16.55 3.85
N ALA A 141 -6.24 17.33 4.89
CA ALA A 141 -5.58 18.62 4.73
C ALA A 141 -4.18 18.49 4.12
N VAL A 142 -3.46 17.41 4.42
CA VAL A 142 -2.19 17.09 3.75
C VAL A 142 -2.41 16.84 2.26
N VAL A 143 -3.46 16.10 1.88
CA VAL A 143 -3.81 15.86 0.46
C VAL A 143 -4.08 17.17 -0.27
N ALA A 144 -4.86 18.08 0.34
CA ALA A 144 -5.19 19.37 -0.28
C ALA A 144 -3.97 20.25 -0.57
N ARG A 145 -2.86 20.05 0.15
CA ARG A 145 -1.62 20.81 -0.03
C ARG A 145 -0.70 20.28 -1.13
N LEU A 146 -0.93 19.04 -1.58
CA LEU A 146 -0.08 18.41 -2.59
C LEU A 146 -0.18 19.10 -3.95
N HIS A 147 -1.37 19.60 -4.32
CA HIS A 147 -1.56 20.26 -5.60
C HIS A 147 -2.76 21.24 -5.56
N PRO A 148 -2.69 22.40 -6.27
CA PRO A 148 -3.79 23.37 -6.31
C PRO A 148 -5.11 22.84 -6.86
N HIS A 149 -5.08 21.79 -7.69
CA HIS A 149 -6.26 21.11 -8.21
C HIS A 149 -6.89 20.11 -7.23
N LEU A 150 -6.28 19.84 -6.08
CA LEU A 150 -6.87 19.01 -5.02
C LEU A 150 -7.60 19.90 -4.02
N ARG A 151 -8.92 19.77 -3.98
CA ARG A 151 -9.78 20.53 -3.05
C ARG A 151 -10.43 19.58 -2.06
N VAL A 152 -10.40 19.94 -0.78
CA VAL A 152 -11.00 19.15 0.29
C VAL A 152 -12.08 19.95 0.99
N HIS A 153 -13.26 19.37 1.12
CA HIS A 153 -14.37 19.85 1.92
C HIS A 153 -14.68 18.85 3.03
N ALA A 154 -15.01 19.33 4.22
CA ALA A 154 -15.43 18.47 5.32
C ALA A 154 -16.82 18.89 5.78
N LEU A 155 -17.77 17.96 5.74
CA LEU A 155 -19.17 18.16 6.06
C LEU A 155 -19.58 17.25 7.22
N ASP A 156 -20.27 17.80 8.19
CA ASP A 156 -20.84 17.01 9.28
C ASP A 156 -22.11 16.31 8.78
N LEU A 157 -22.09 14.96 8.77
CA LEU A 157 -23.17 14.15 8.25
C LEU A 157 -24.51 14.39 8.98
N ASP A 158 -24.47 14.73 10.28
CA ASP A 158 -25.65 14.95 11.09
C ASP A 158 -26.31 16.31 10.79
N THR A 159 -25.53 17.30 10.35
CA THR A 159 -26.05 18.66 10.05
C THR A 159 -26.31 18.87 8.56
N GLU A 160 -25.55 18.21 7.67
CA GLU A 160 -25.60 18.40 6.21
C GLU A 160 -26.34 17.25 5.49
N LEU A 161 -27.53 16.90 6.01
CA LEU A 161 -28.33 15.77 5.52
C LEU A 161 -28.73 15.88 4.03
N VAL A 162 -28.91 17.09 3.53
CA VAL A 162 -29.24 17.30 2.11
C VAL A 162 -28.05 16.94 1.23
N ALA A 163 -26.88 17.45 1.57
CA ALA A 163 -25.65 17.11 0.85
C ALA A 163 -25.36 15.60 0.93
N ALA A 164 -25.48 14.99 2.11
CA ALA A 164 -25.29 13.55 2.28
C ALA A 164 -26.21 12.72 1.38
N ARG A 165 -27.48 13.13 1.26
CA ARG A 165 -28.45 12.49 0.37
C ARG A 165 -28.10 12.65 -1.10
N ASP A 166 -27.68 13.84 -1.52
CA ASP A 166 -27.32 14.15 -2.91
C ASP A 166 -26.06 13.39 -3.34
N TYR A 167 -25.13 13.18 -2.40
CA TYR A 167 -23.95 12.37 -2.61
C TYR A 167 -24.20 10.85 -2.41
N GLY A 168 -25.35 10.46 -1.87
CA GLY A 168 -25.70 9.07 -1.58
C GLY A 168 -24.93 8.48 -0.40
N VAL A 169 -24.38 9.32 0.48
CA VAL A 169 -23.61 8.90 1.65
C VAL A 169 -24.54 8.41 2.74
N LYS A 170 -24.27 7.22 3.29
CA LYS A 170 -25.09 6.55 4.31
C LYS A 170 -24.37 6.33 5.64
N ILE A 171 -23.04 6.33 5.61
CA ILE A 171 -22.22 6.05 6.78
C ILE A 171 -21.20 7.15 7.02
N TYR A 172 -20.80 7.31 8.29
CA TYR A 172 -19.75 8.25 8.68
C TYR A 172 -18.38 7.82 8.13
N ASN A 173 -17.42 8.74 8.19
CA ASN A 173 -16.07 8.53 7.70
C ASN A 173 -16.00 8.13 6.22
N THR A 174 -16.93 8.69 5.41
CA THR A 174 -16.97 8.50 3.97
C THR A 174 -16.38 9.70 3.25
N VAL A 175 -15.47 9.45 2.32
CA VAL A 175 -14.93 10.46 1.40
C VAL A 175 -15.50 10.23 0.01
N VAL A 176 -16.16 11.23 -0.53
CA VAL A 176 -16.60 11.26 -1.93
C VAL A 176 -15.55 12.00 -2.73
N VAL A 177 -15.02 11.37 -3.76
CA VAL A 177 -14.04 11.94 -4.68
C VAL A 177 -14.69 12.19 -6.02
N GLU A 178 -14.59 13.42 -6.52
CA GLU A 178 -15.22 13.86 -7.76
C GLU A 178 -14.21 14.51 -8.70
N ALA A 179 -14.29 14.16 -9.98
CA ALA A 179 -13.53 14.80 -11.06
C ALA A 179 -14.27 14.66 -12.39
N GLU A 180 -14.32 15.70 -13.20
CA GLU A 180 -14.90 15.69 -14.56
C GLU A 180 -16.33 15.10 -14.63
N GLY A 181 -17.17 15.34 -13.61
CA GLY A 181 -18.53 14.82 -13.54
C GLY A 181 -18.67 13.34 -13.14
N ARG A 182 -17.55 12.68 -12.84
CA ARG A 182 -17.52 11.32 -12.29
C ARG A 182 -17.30 11.38 -10.79
N ARG A 183 -17.77 10.39 -10.05
CA ARG A 183 -17.58 10.29 -8.61
C ARG A 183 -17.36 8.86 -8.15
N THR A 184 -16.61 8.70 -7.08
CA THR A 184 -16.42 7.45 -6.35
C THR A 184 -16.47 7.73 -4.86
N GLN A 185 -16.71 6.70 -4.05
CA GLN A 185 -16.77 6.82 -2.60
C GLN A 185 -15.74 5.87 -1.96
N VAL A 186 -15.14 6.33 -0.86
CA VAL A 186 -14.33 5.52 0.04
C VAL A 186 -15.03 5.56 1.39
N GLU A 187 -15.56 4.43 1.79
CA GLU A 187 -16.39 4.30 2.97
C GLU A 187 -15.58 3.81 4.18
N ASN A 188 -15.99 4.25 5.37
CA ASN A 188 -15.51 3.80 6.67
C ASN A 188 -14.00 3.97 6.95
N THR A 189 -13.28 4.72 6.12
CA THR A 189 -11.84 4.97 6.35
C THR A 189 -11.38 6.27 5.68
N VAL A 190 -10.39 6.92 6.30
CA VAL A 190 -9.62 8.00 5.67
C VAL A 190 -8.15 7.60 5.70
N ASP A 191 -7.78 6.80 4.72
CA ASP A 191 -6.40 6.39 4.47
C ASP A 191 -5.88 7.08 3.21
N LEU A 192 -4.68 7.68 3.26
CA LEU A 192 -4.11 8.41 2.12
C LEU A 192 -3.84 7.53 0.90
N ARG A 193 -3.65 6.22 1.09
CA ARG A 193 -3.51 5.25 0.00
C ARG A 193 -4.84 5.00 -0.68
N GLN A 194 -5.91 4.82 0.10
CA GLN A 194 -7.27 4.72 -0.42
C GLN A 194 -7.68 5.98 -1.18
N MET A 195 -7.25 7.16 -0.72
CA MET A 195 -7.45 8.42 -1.45
C MET A 195 -6.72 8.43 -2.79
N ALA A 196 -5.49 7.91 -2.85
CA ALA A 196 -4.76 7.80 -4.12
C ALA A 196 -5.54 6.94 -5.13
N TYR A 197 -6.04 5.78 -4.72
CA TYR A 197 -6.87 4.93 -5.59
C TYR A 197 -8.16 5.60 -6.02
N ALA A 198 -8.85 6.26 -5.08
CA ALA A 198 -10.12 6.92 -5.39
C ALA A 198 -9.93 8.08 -6.38
N ILE A 199 -8.84 8.85 -6.24
CA ILE A 199 -8.50 9.91 -7.19
C ILE A 199 -8.20 9.31 -8.57
N GLU A 200 -7.38 8.27 -8.63
CA GLU A 200 -7.06 7.61 -9.89
C GLU A 200 -8.30 7.00 -10.55
N ARG A 201 -9.13 6.29 -9.77
CA ARG A 201 -10.39 5.71 -10.24
C ARG A 201 -11.31 6.75 -10.85
N VAL A 202 -11.45 7.92 -10.23
CA VAL A 202 -12.32 8.98 -10.76
C VAL A 202 -11.74 9.64 -12.00
N LEU A 203 -10.42 9.62 -12.19
CA LEU A 203 -9.75 10.15 -13.38
C LEU A 203 -9.73 9.18 -14.56
N GLN A 204 -9.89 7.88 -14.31
CA GLN A 204 -9.93 6.87 -15.38
C GLN A 204 -11.15 7.09 -16.31
N ARG A 205 -10.87 7.16 -17.61
CA ARG A 205 -11.92 7.38 -18.63
C ARG A 205 -12.64 6.11 -19.06
N ARG A 206 -12.06 4.93 -18.80
CA ARG A 206 -12.64 3.63 -19.14
C ARG A 206 -12.49 2.68 -17.97
N THR A 207 -13.60 2.12 -17.53
CA THR A 207 -13.64 1.02 -16.58
C THR A 207 -13.38 -0.27 -17.35
N GLN A 208 -12.41 -1.05 -16.94
CA GLN A 208 -12.11 -2.36 -17.52
C GLN A 208 -12.87 -3.44 -16.74
N THR A 209 -13.38 -4.44 -17.43
CA THR A 209 -14.12 -5.54 -16.81
C THR A 209 -13.27 -6.82 -16.79
N VAL A 210 -13.09 -7.39 -15.59
CA VAL A 210 -12.52 -8.72 -15.40
C VAL A 210 -13.67 -9.73 -15.38
N CYS A 211 -13.67 -10.63 -16.35
CA CYS A 211 -14.67 -11.68 -16.44
C CYS A 211 -14.14 -12.95 -15.77
N PHE A 212 -14.76 -13.32 -14.65
CA PHE A 212 -14.43 -14.53 -13.93
C PHE A 212 -15.22 -15.71 -14.48
N VAL A 213 -14.54 -16.78 -14.82
CA VAL A 213 -15.16 -18.03 -15.28
C VAL A 213 -15.85 -18.69 -14.09
N ILE A 214 -17.05 -19.21 -14.34
CA ILE A 214 -17.84 -20.03 -13.41
C ILE A 214 -18.40 -21.24 -14.15
N GLY A 215 -18.83 -22.27 -13.40
CA GLY A 215 -19.47 -23.49 -13.93
C GLY A 215 -18.66 -24.76 -13.68
N HIS A 216 -17.38 -24.65 -13.31
CA HIS A 216 -16.50 -25.81 -13.09
C HIS A 216 -16.03 -25.91 -11.62
N GLY A 217 -16.66 -25.17 -10.69
CA GLY A 217 -16.34 -25.17 -9.26
C GLY A 217 -15.19 -24.21 -8.92
N GLU A 218 -15.06 -23.12 -9.67
CA GLU A 218 -14.10 -22.06 -9.46
C GLU A 218 -14.34 -21.33 -8.13
N HIS A 219 -13.34 -20.63 -7.67
CA HIS A 219 -13.38 -19.85 -6.42
C HIS A 219 -14.28 -18.61 -6.47
N TYR A 220 -14.63 -18.13 -7.67
CA TYR A 220 -15.47 -16.96 -7.81
C TYR A 220 -16.92 -17.26 -7.47
N ALA A 221 -17.51 -16.47 -6.57
CA ALA A 221 -18.94 -16.42 -6.32
C ALA A 221 -19.47 -15.02 -6.65
N PRO A 222 -20.57 -14.89 -7.42
CA PRO A 222 -21.23 -13.60 -7.60
C PRO A 222 -21.88 -13.17 -6.30
N GLY A 223 -21.68 -11.94 -5.87
CA GLY A 223 -22.27 -11.38 -4.66
C GLY A 223 -21.41 -10.28 -4.04
N HIS A 224 -22.00 -9.59 -3.07
CA HIS A 224 -21.32 -8.53 -2.35
C HIS A 224 -20.57 -9.12 -1.15
N VAL A 225 -19.41 -8.54 -0.88
CA VAL A 225 -18.66 -8.76 0.37
C VAL A 225 -19.54 -8.32 1.53
N HIS A 226 -19.86 -9.20 2.44
CA HIS A 226 -20.53 -8.84 3.69
C HIS A 226 -19.48 -8.35 4.68
N TYR A 227 -19.57 -7.07 5.03
CA TYR A 227 -18.85 -6.53 6.19
C TYR A 227 -19.66 -6.89 7.43
N SER A 228 -19.17 -7.79 8.26
CA SER A 228 -19.73 -7.99 9.58
C SER A 228 -18.99 -7.09 10.56
N HIS A 229 -19.70 -6.14 11.17
CA HIS A 229 -19.22 -5.43 12.34
C HIS A 229 -19.29 -6.37 13.54
N VAL A 230 -18.20 -7.00 13.90
CA VAL A 230 -18.13 -7.72 15.17
C VAL A 230 -17.89 -6.68 16.26
N GLU A 231 -18.97 -6.29 16.95
CA GLU A 231 -18.87 -5.62 18.24
C GLU A 231 -18.30 -6.65 19.22
N THR A 232 -17.00 -6.59 19.47
CA THR A 232 -16.40 -7.32 20.58
C THR A 232 -16.86 -6.67 21.90
N MET A 233 -17.91 -7.24 22.50
CA MET A 233 -18.27 -6.97 23.87
C MET A 233 -17.18 -7.53 24.80
N GLY A 234 -16.23 -6.70 25.22
CA GLY A 234 -15.26 -7.10 26.24
C GLY A 234 -13.99 -6.26 26.20
N GLY A 235 -13.99 -5.17 26.95
CA GLY A 235 -12.80 -4.37 27.21
C GLY A 235 -12.96 -2.89 26.84
N ASP A 236 -12.44 -2.03 27.64
CA ASP A 236 -12.58 -0.57 27.74
C ASP A 236 -12.36 0.30 26.46
N ARG A 237 -12.34 -0.28 25.28
CA ARG A 237 -12.46 0.42 23.99
C ARG A 237 -13.07 -0.53 22.95
N PRO A 238 -14.16 -0.17 22.27
CA PRO A 238 -14.64 -0.91 21.13
C PRO A 238 -13.62 -0.77 20.00
N GLY A 239 -12.73 -1.76 19.85
CA GLY A 239 -11.90 -1.91 18.69
C GLY A 239 -12.78 -2.32 17.53
N ARG A 240 -13.08 -1.40 16.62
CA ARG A 240 -13.68 -1.71 15.32
C ARG A 240 -12.67 -2.55 14.53
N SER A 241 -12.84 -3.84 14.50
CA SER A 241 -12.21 -4.67 13.48
C SER A 241 -13.27 -4.96 12.42
N ASP A 242 -13.14 -4.35 11.26
CA ASP A 242 -13.91 -4.73 10.08
C ASP A 242 -13.42 -6.10 9.64
N VAL A 243 -14.12 -7.14 10.05
CA VAL A 243 -13.83 -8.52 9.62
C VAL A 243 -14.63 -8.76 8.34
N ILE A 244 -13.93 -9.00 7.25
CA ILE A 244 -14.56 -9.50 6.03
C ILE A 244 -14.92 -10.97 6.30
N ASP A 245 -16.19 -11.25 6.48
CA ASP A 245 -16.70 -12.62 6.57
C ASP A 245 -16.86 -13.19 5.15
N ALA A 246 -15.79 -13.78 4.65
CA ALA A 246 -15.71 -14.33 3.31
C ALA A 246 -15.21 -15.78 3.38
N PRO A 247 -15.76 -16.69 2.54
CA PRO A 247 -15.29 -18.08 2.50
C PRO A 247 -13.78 -18.14 2.26
N PRO A 248 -13.03 -19.02 2.93
CA PRO A 248 -11.57 -19.10 2.79
C PRO A 248 -11.09 -19.31 1.35
N ASP A 249 -11.87 -20.03 0.57
CA ASP A 249 -11.64 -20.37 -0.84
C ASP A 249 -12.26 -19.37 -1.84
N GLY A 250 -13.00 -18.35 -1.36
CA GLY A 250 -13.60 -17.32 -2.21
C GLY A 250 -12.57 -16.30 -2.73
N LEU A 251 -12.99 -15.43 -3.66
CA LEU A 251 -12.17 -14.36 -4.26
C LEU A 251 -12.59 -12.93 -3.83
N ASP A 252 -13.33 -12.81 -2.73
CA ASP A 252 -13.92 -11.53 -2.31
C ASP A 252 -12.88 -10.44 -2.08
N ARG A 253 -11.72 -10.81 -1.51
CA ARG A 253 -10.59 -9.89 -1.29
C ARG A 253 -9.96 -9.44 -2.61
N LEU A 254 -9.81 -10.34 -3.58
CA LEU A 254 -9.32 -9.99 -4.92
C LEU A 254 -10.32 -9.08 -5.64
N LYS A 255 -11.61 -9.40 -5.58
CA LYS A 255 -12.69 -8.57 -6.16
C LYS A 255 -12.65 -7.15 -5.58
N LEU A 256 -12.61 -7.03 -4.26
CA LEU A 256 -12.52 -5.75 -3.57
C LEU A 256 -11.28 -4.96 -3.97
N ALA A 257 -10.13 -5.62 -4.07
CA ALA A 257 -8.88 -4.98 -4.51
C ALA A 257 -9.00 -4.47 -5.95
N LEU A 258 -9.58 -5.26 -6.86
CA LEU A 258 -9.81 -4.87 -8.25
C LEU A 258 -10.81 -3.72 -8.36
N GLU A 259 -11.90 -3.78 -7.62
CA GLU A 259 -12.89 -2.69 -7.55
C GLU A 259 -12.26 -1.41 -7.03
N THR A 260 -11.43 -1.50 -5.98
CA THR A 260 -10.71 -0.36 -5.41
C THR A 260 -9.86 0.36 -6.45
N ILE A 261 -9.21 -0.37 -7.34
CA ILE A 261 -8.38 0.19 -8.42
C ILE A 261 -9.14 0.45 -9.73
N GLY A 262 -10.47 0.35 -9.73
CA GLY A 262 -11.33 0.79 -10.83
C GLY A 262 -11.70 -0.27 -11.86
N TYR A 263 -11.50 -1.56 -11.55
CA TYR A 263 -12.03 -2.65 -12.37
C TYR A 263 -13.43 -3.02 -11.94
N ASN A 264 -14.26 -3.41 -12.92
CA ASN A 264 -15.50 -4.14 -12.63
C ASN A 264 -15.25 -5.64 -12.70
N ASP A 265 -15.99 -6.41 -11.93
CA ASP A 265 -16.01 -7.86 -12.04
C ASP A 265 -17.35 -8.36 -12.61
N ARG A 266 -17.30 -9.47 -13.35
CA ARG A 266 -18.47 -10.14 -13.89
C ARG A 266 -18.23 -11.64 -14.00
N ALA A 267 -19.24 -12.43 -13.61
CA ALA A 267 -19.24 -13.87 -13.87
C ALA A 267 -19.56 -14.15 -15.34
N ILE A 268 -18.85 -15.09 -15.93
CA ILE A 268 -19.18 -15.69 -17.23
C ILE A 268 -19.16 -17.22 -17.12
N GLU A 269 -20.13 -17.86 -17.77
CA GLU A 269 -20.21 -19.31 -17.89
C GLU A 269 -20.03 -19.70 -19.38
N PRO A 270 -18.80 -20.06 -19.80
CA PRO A 270 -18.49 -20.30 -21.21
C PRO A 270 -19.37 -21.35 -21.87
N ALA A 271 -19.83 -22.35 -21.11
CA ALA A 271 -20.75 -23.40 -21.60
C ALA A 271 -22.08 -22.83 -22.13
N THR A 272 -22.52 -21.69 -21.62
CA THR A 272 -23.81 -21.07 -21.98
C THR A 272 -23.67 -19.97 -23.02
N LEU A 273 -22.45 -19.57 -23.38
CA LEU A 273 -22.18 -18.44 -24.26
C LEU A 273 -21.72 -18.91 -25.65
N PRO A 274 -22.13 -18.26 -26.72
CA PRO A 274 -21.65 -18.57 -28.06
C PRO A 274 -20.18 -18.18 -28.26
N ALA A 275 -19.72 -17.15 -27.54
CA ALA A 275 -18.34 -16.67 -27.52
C ALA A 275 -18.08 -15.90 -26.21
N ILE A 276 -16.82 -15.73 -25.86
CA ILE A 276 -16.42 -14.87 -24.73
C ILE A 276 -16.76 -13.41 -25.12
N PRO A 277 -17.42 -12.64 -24.22
CA PRO A 277 -17.82 -11.27 -24.51
C PRO A 277 -16.65 -10.33 -24.79
N GLU A 278 -16.77 -9.46 -25.78
CA GLU A 278 -15.71 -8.52 -26.20
C GLU A 278 -15.37 -7.45 -25.15
N ASP A 279 -16.26 -7.17 -24.23
CA ASP A 279 -16.07 -6.21 -23.14
C ASP A 279 -15.29 -6.80 -21.94
N CYS A 280 -14.97 -8.10 -21.98
CA CYS A 280 -14.02 -8.71 -21.04
C CYS A 280 -12.60 -8.22 -21.35
N ALA A 281 -12.07 -7.31 -20.56
CA ALA A 281 -10.67 -6.88 -20.70
C ALA A 281 -9.69 -8.01 -20.29
N VAL A 282 -10.09 -8.83 -19.32
CA VAL A 282 -9.37 -10.04 -18.88
C VAL A 282 -10.39 -11.13 -18.58
N VAL A 283 -10.09 -12.35 -18.99
CA VAL A 283 -10.80 -13.56 -18.56
C VAL A 283 -9.95 -14.26 -17.51
N ALA A 284 -10.50 -14.45 -16.32
CA ALA A 284 -9.82 -15.08 -15.20
C ALA A 284 -10.52 -16.37 -14.79
N ASP A 285 -9.81 -17.48 -14.91
CA ASP A 285 -10.24 -18.80 -14.45
C ASP A 285 -9.38 -19.21 -13.26
N LEU A 286 -9.98 -19.19 -12.09
CA LEU A 286 -9.29 -19.39 -10.82
C LEU A 286 -9.95 -20.53 -10.04
N GLY A 287 -9.34 -21.72 -10.09
CA GLY A 287 -9.68 -22.83 -9.24
C GLY A 287 -10.72 -23.79 -9.77
N ALA A 288 -10.86 -23.93 -11.08
CA ALA A 288 -11.68 -24.98 -11.66
C ALA A 288 -11.36 -26.36 -11.06
N THR A 289 -12.38 -27.11 -10.74
CA THR A 289 -12.31 -28.47 -10.17
C THR A 289 -12.77 -29.56 -11.14
N SER A 290 -13.60 -29.22 -12.11
CA SER A 290 -14.04 -30.12 -13.19
C SER A 290 -13.48 -29.71 -14.55
N ALA A 291 -13.33 -30.67 -15.45
CA ALA A 291 -12.75 -30.45 -16.77
C ALA A 291 -13.69 -29.67 -17.70
N TYR A 292 -13.12 -28.86 -18.58
CA TYR A 292 -13.82 -28.12 -19.63
C TYR A 292 -14.32 -29.03 -20.73
N ALA A 293 -15.48 -28.70 -21.30
CA ALA A 293 -15.93 -29.29 -22.54
C ALA A 293 -15.07 -28.80 -23.73
N PRO A 294 -14.93 -29.59 -24.81
CA PRO A 294 -14.17 -29.18 -25.99
C PRO A 294 -14.64 -27.84 -26.61
N THR A 295 -15.93 -27.54 -26.54
CA THR A 295 -16.52 -26.30 -27.03
C THR A 295 -16.07 -25.08 -26.22
N GLU A 296 -15.90 -25.21 -24.93
CA GLU A 296 -15.43 -24.15 -24.03
C GLU A 296 -13.95 -23.85 -24.26
N VAL A 297 -13.13 -24.90 -24.45
CA VAL A 297 -11.73 -24.76 -24.83
C VAL A 297 -11.60 -24.11 -26.19
N GLN A 298 -12.51 -24.39 -27.14
CA GLN A 298 -12.53 -23.74 -28.43
C GLN A 298 -12.89 -22.25 -28.31
N ALA A 299 -13.88 -21.88 -27.50
CA ALA A 299 -14.21 -20.48 -27.23
C ALA A 299 -13.02 -19.70 -26.61
N LEU A 300 -12.27 -20.34 -25.72
CA LEU A 300 -11.05 -19.77 -25.14
C LEU A 300 -9.94 -19.60 -26.20
N ARG A 301 -9.80 -20.59 -27.09
CA ARG A 301 -8.87 -20.55 -28.22
C ARG A 301 -9.18 -19.40 -29.18
N ASP A 302 -10.46 -19.23 -29.52
CA ASP A 302 -10.91 -18.19 -30.45
C ASP A 302 -10.71 -16.80 -29.81
N TYR A 303 -11.00 -16.67 -28.51
CA TYR A 303 -10.76 -15.44 -27.76
C TYR A 303 -9.26 -15.06 -27.74
N LEU A 304 -8.36 -16.01 -27.49
CA LEU A 304 -6.91 -15.77 -27.56
C LEU A 304 -6.46 -15.38 -28.97
N ALA A 305 -7.01 -16.02 -30.01
CA ALA A 305 -6.68 -15.72 -31.41
C ALA A 305 -7.11 -14.29 -31.81
N LEU A 306 -8.11 -13.73 -31.15
CA LEU A 306 -8.57 -12.34 -31.31
C LEU A 306 -7.80 -11.33 -30.45
N GLY A 307 -6.71 -11.73 -29.81
CA GLY A 307 -5.91 -10.88 -28.92
C GLY A 307 -6.42 -10.85 -27.48
N GLY A 308 -7.16 -11.86 -27.08
CA GLY A 308 -7.70 -12.02 -25.74
C GLY A 308 -6.63 -12.13 -24.66
N ARG A 309 -7.02 -11.88 -23.43
CA ARG A 309 -6.14 -11.78 -22.27
C ARG A 309 -6.66 -12.69 -21.17
N VAL A 310 -5.86 -13.68 -20.76
CA VAL A 310 -6.34 -14.79 -19.95
C VAL A 310 -5.43 -15.07 -18.77
N LEU A 311 -6.02 -15.21 -17.58
CA LEU A 311 -5.40 -15.74 -16.38
C LEU A 311 -5.98 -17.13 -16.10
N LEU A 312 -5.13 -18.15 -16.09
CA LEU A 312 -5.49 -19.52 -15.74
C LEU A 312 -4.73 -19.93 -14.48
N ALA A 313 -5.44 -20.41 -13.47
CA ALA A 313 -4.83 -20.89 -12.23
C ALA A 313 -5.46 -22.22 -11.78
N TYR A 314 -4.69 -23.29 -11.88
CA TYR A 314 -5.16 -24.65 -11.67
C TYR A 314 -4.45 -25.36 -10.53
N ASN A 315 -5.21 -25.82 -9.57
CA ASN A 315 -4.70 -26.62 -8.45
C ASN A 315 -4.25 -28.03 -8.90
N PRO A 316 -3.40 -28.72 -8.13
CA PRO A 316 -2.86 -30.03 -8.51
C PRO A 316 -3.90 -31.10 -8.86
N ARG A 317 -5.07 -31.06 -8.20
CA ARG A 317 -6.16 -32.04 -8.39
C ARG A 317 -7.02 -31.77 -9.62
N PHE A 318 -6.89 -30.61 -10.27
CA PHE A 318 -7.60 -30.33 -11.51
C PHE A 318 -7.09 -31.23 -12.63
N SER A 319 -8.02 -31.96 -13.27
CA SER A 319 -7.70 -32.81 -14.43
C SER A 319 -7.70 -32.00 -15.72
N VAL A 320 -6.53 -31.80 -16.29
CA VAL A 320 -6.38 -31.08 -17.56
C VAL A 320 -6.78 -31.99 -18.71
N ALA A 321 -7.93 -31.70 -19.34
CA ALA A 321 -8.41 -32.44 -20.50
C ALA A 321 -7.44 -32.30 -21.70
N PRO A 322 -7.40 -33.28 -22.62
CA PRO A 322 -6.50 -33.25 -23.77
C PRO A 322 -6.63 -31.98 -24.63
N GLU A 323 -7.83 -31.44 -24.78
CA GLU A 323 -8.11 -30.24 -25.55
C GLU A 323 -7.45 -29.02 -24.93
N LEU A 324 -7.59 -28.85 -23.61
CA LEU A 324 -6.94 -27.77 -22.86
C LEU A 324 -5.42 -27.94 -22.85
N ALA A 325 -4.94 -29.17 -22.65
CA ALA A 325 -3.51 -29.47 -22.75
C ALA A 325 -2.94 -29.15 -24.15
N GLY A 326 -3.72 -29.41 -25.21
CA GLY A 326 -3.39 -29.05 -26.59
C GLY A 326 -3.36 -27.54 -26.82
N LEU A 327 -4.31 -26.78 -26.22
CA LEU A 327 -4.31 -25.32 -26.27
C LEU A 327 -3.07 -24.76 -25.59
N LEU A 328 -2.79 -25.16 -24.35
CA LEU A 328 -1.61 -24.73 -23.61
C LEU A 328 -0.31 -25.06 -24.35
N ALA A 329 -0.22 -26.29 -24.91
CA ALA A 329 0.95 -26.68 -25.69
C ALA A 329 1.16 -25.82 -26.94
N SER A 330 0.08 -25.37 -27.58
CA SER A 330 0.15 -24.53 -28.78
C SER A 330 0.67 -23.11 -28.51
N VAL A 331 0.61 -22.65 -27.25
CA VAL A 331 1.18 -21.38 -26.80
C VAL A 331 2.47 -21.56 -25.98
N GLY A 332 3.05 -22.77 -25.99
CA GLY A 332 4.33 -23.04 -25.34
C GLY A 332 4.26 -23.34 -23.85
N LEU A 333 3.08 -23.61 -23.33
CA LEU A 333 2.87 -23.92 -21.92
C LEU A 333 2.51 -25.38 -21.71
N GLY A 334 2.68 -25.85 -20.48
CA GLY A 334 2.22 -27.16 -20.04
C GLY A 334 2.14 -27.21 -18.52
N VAL A 335 1.41 -28.16 -18.02
CA VAL A 335 1.31 -28.47 -16.58
C VAL A 335 1.77 -29.89 -16.32
N GLU A 336 2.31 -30.11 -15.13
CA GLU A 336 2.72 -31.44 -14.68
C GLU A 336 1.75 -31.95 -13.60
N ASN A 337 1.68 -33.27 -13.46
CA ASN A 337 0.92 -33.90 -12.39
C ASN A 337 1.82 -34.03 -11.15
N GLY A 338 1.34 -33.57 -10.01
CA GLY A 338 2.03 -33.63 -8.74
C GLY A 338 1.93 -32.34 -7.96
N VAL A 339 2.49 -32.35 -6.78
CA VAL A 339 2.59 -31.20 -5.87
C VAL A 339 4.07 -30.84 -5.69
N VAL A 340 4.39 -29.58 -5.76
CA VAL A 340 5.74 -29.10 -5.50
C VAL A 340 5.98 -29.06 -4.00
N VAL A 341 7.11 -29.60 -3.58
CA VAL A 341 7.60 -29.61 -2.20
C VAL A 341 8.90 -28.84 -2.16
N ASP A 342 9.01 -27.83 -1.31
CA ASP A 342 10.24 -27.04 -1.14
C ASP A 342 10.72 -27.14 0.31
N PRO A 343 11.73 -28.00 0.59
CA PRO A 343 12.23 -28.20 1.95
C PRO A 343 12.94 -26.97 2.54
N LEU A 344 13.44 -26.06 1.71
CA LEU A 344 14.18 -24.88 2.16
C LEU A 344 13.31 -23.64 2.31
N ASN A 345 12.45 -23.40 1.31
CA ASN A 345 11.63 -22.20 1.24
C ASN A 345 10.15 -22.57 1.33
N HIS A 346 9.64 -22.72 2.54
CA HIS A 346 8.24 -23.00 2.79
C HIS A 346 7.67 -22.10 3.88
N TYR A 347 6.36 -21.97 3.91
CA TYR A 347 5.65 -21.21 4.93
C TYR A 347 5.30 -22.13 6.10
N GLY A 348 5.56 -21.67 7.33
CA GLY A 348 5.26 -22.45 8.52
C GLY A 348 6.02 -23.79 8.56
N THR A 349 5.29 -24.87 8.77
CA THR A 349 5.84 -26.25 8.88
C THR A 349 5.51 -27.12 7.68
N ASP A 350 4.70 -26.64 6.74
CA ASP A 350 4.29 -27.41 5.56
C ASP A 350 5.17 -27.09 4.36
N GLN A 351 5.95 -28.08 3.94
CA GLN A 351 6.84 -27.97 2.79
C GLN A 351 6.11 -27.90 1.44
N GLU A 352 4.81 -28.17 1.39
CA GLU A 352 3.96 -27.99 0.21
C GLU A 352 3.45 -26.55 0.07
N GLU A 353 3.60 -25.72 1.11
CA GLU A 353 3.35 -24.29 1.06
C GLU A 353 4.61 -23.53 0.64
N ALA A 354 4.95 -23.63 -0.65
CA ALA A 354 6.17 -23.03 -1.17
C ALA A 354 6.17 -21.52 -0.99
N ALA A 355 7.23 -20.98 -0.36
CA ALA A 355 7.45 -19.55 -0.15
C ALA A 355 8.54 -19.06 -1.11
N VAL A 356 8.21 -18.10 -1.98
CA VAL A 356 9.11 -17.63 -3.03
C VAL A 356 9.53 -16.19 -2.74
N PRO A 357 10.81 -15.95 -2.39
CA PRO A 357 11.32 -14.61 -2.08
C PRO A 357 12.03 -13.90 -3.25
N TYR A 358 12.29 -14.60 -4.37
CA TYR A 358 13.05 -14.05 -5.50
C TYR A 358 12.32 -14.30 -6.82
N TYR A 359 12.30 -13.27 -7.66
CA TYR A 359 11.59 -13.29 -8.93
C TYR A 359 12.49 -12.85 -10.08
N PRO A 360 12.34 -13.44 -11.27
CA PRO A 360 12.90 -12.88 -12.49
C PRO A 360 12.31 -11.48 -12.77
N PRO A 361 13.09 -10.57 -13.38
CA PRO A 361 12.58 -9.25 -13.77
C PRO A 361 11.41 -9.34 -14.76
N HIS A 362 10.23 -8.93 -14.32
CA HIS A 362 9.02 -8.85 -15.14
C HIS A 362 8.07 -7.80 -14.57
N PRO A 363 7.27 -7.05 -15.36
CA PRO A 363 6.32 -6.07 -14.84
C PRO A 363 5.34 -6.62 -13.80
N ILE A 364 4.98 -7.90 -13.89
CA ILE A 364 4.13 -8.58 -12.89
C ILE A 364 4.83 -8.71 -11.53
N THR A 365 6.14 -8.93 -11.52
CA THR A 365 6.90 -9.29 -10.31
C THR A 365 7.73 -8.15 -9.75
N GLU A 366 7.77 -7.00 -10.39
CA GLU A 366 8.64 -5.87 -10.05
C GLU A 366 8.45 -5.37 -8.60
N GLN A 367 7.23 -5.43 -8.08
CA GLN A 367 6.91 -4.95 -6.72
C GLN A 367 6.55 -6.10 -5.75
N VAL A 368 6.82 -7.34 -6.13
CA VAL A 368 6.52 -8.53 -5.32
C VAL A 368 7.76 -8.89 -4.51
N ALA A 369 7.60 -9.01 -3.19
CA ALA A 369 8.70 -9.31 -2.28
C ALA A 369 8.75 -10.79 -1.86
N LEU A 370 7.63 -11.34 -1.43
CA LEU A 370 7.48 -12.72 -0.99
C LEU A 370 6.08 -13.21 -1.33
N THR A 371 5.94 -14.41 -1.86
CA THR A 371 4.62 -15.04 -2.06
C THR A 371 4.60 -16.46 -1.52
N VAL A 372 3.40 -16.92 -1.15
CA VAL A 372 3.16 -18.27 -0.62
C VAL A 372 2.18 -18.99 -1.52
N PHE A 373 2.55 -20.18 -1.97
CA PHE A 373 1.75 -21.03 -2.86
C PHE A 373 1.37 -22.33 -2.14
N PRO A 374 0.16 -22.44 -1.60
CA PRO A 374 -0.28 -23.62 -0.85
C PRO A 374 -0.64 -24.78 -1.79
N GLY A 375 0.24 -25.76 -1.90
CA GLY A 375 0.01 -26.94 -2.72
C GLY A 375 -0.02 -26.62 -4.23
N SER A 376 1.09 -26.23 -4.80
CA SER A 376 1.17 -25.86 -6.23
C SER A 376 1.58 -27.04 -7.12
N ARG A 377 1.00 -27.10 -8.31
CA ARG A 377 1.49 -28.00 -9.38
C ARG A 377 2.59 -27.33 -10.19
N PRO A 378 3.58 -28.09 -10.72
CA PRO A 378 4.61 -27.50 -11.55
C PRO A 378 4.08 -27.16 -12.95
N ILE A 379 4.59 -26.06 -13.50
CA ILE A 379 4.36 -25.61 -14.87
C ILE A 379 5.60 -25.89 -15.70
N ARG A 380 5.42 -26.11 -17.00
CA ARG A 380 6.51 -26.21 -17.98
C ARG A 380 6.41 -25.13 -19.03
N LEU A 381 7.54 -24.50 -19.33
CA LEU A 381 7.76 -23.82 -20.59
C LEU A 381 8.26 -24.84 -21.62
N ARG A 382 7.54 -24.96 -22.73
CA ARG A 382 7.96 -25.75 -23.89
C ARG A 382 8.77 -24.83 -24.79
N GLY A 383 9.83 -25.21 -25.36
CA GLY A 383 10.77 -24.39 -26.13
C GLY A 383 10.17 -23.21 -26.93
N PRO A 384 10.98 -22.36 -27.52
CA PRO A 384 10.54 -21.12 -28.17
C PRO A 384 9.56 -21.39 -29.32
N ILE A 385 8.45 -20.65 -29.35
CA ILE A 385 7.48 -20.66 -30.45
C ILE A 385 7.60 -19.35 -31.22
N ALA A 386 7.63 -19.44 -32.54
CA ALA A 386 7.74 -18.25 -33.39
C ALA A 386 6.57 -17.26 -33.13
N GLY A 387 6.90 -15.99 -32.93
CA GLY A 387 5.91 -14.95 -32.64
C GLY A 387 5.46 -14.86 -31.19
N LEU A 388 5.93 -15.74 -30.29
CA LEU A 388 5.61 -15.73 -28.86
C LEU A 388 6.84 -15.47 -28.01
N THR A 389 6.63 -14.72 -26.94
CA THR A 389 7.59 -14.50 -25.85
C THR A 389 7.03 -15.11 -24.58
N ALA A 390 7.76 -16.07 -24.01
CA ALA A 390 7.43 -16.68 -22.72
C ALA A 390 8.38 -16.18 -21.64
N ALA A 391 7.85 -15.93 -20.45
CA ALA A 391 8.60 -15.50 -19.28
C ALA A 391 8.26 -16.37 -18.08
N GLU A 392 9.29 -16.77 -17.32
CA GLU A 392 9.14 -17.35 -16.00
C GLU A 392 8.77 -16.24 -15.02
N LEU A 393 7.75 -16.44 -14.20
CA LEU A 393 7.31 -15.46 -13.22
C LEU A 393 7.70 -15.88 -11.81
N VAL A 394 7.44 -17.13 -11.45
CA VAL A 394 7.61 -17.64 -10.09
C VAL A 394 8.24 -19.01 -10.15
N ALA A 395 9.38 -19.17 -9.52
CA ALA A 395 10.09 -20.44 -9.41
C ALA A 395 10.53 -20.71 -7.97
N THR A 396 10.51 -21.98 -7.57
CA THR A 396 10.93 -22.46 -6.25
C THR A 396 12.44 -22.56 -6.12
N SER A 397 12.94 -22.99 -4.96
CA SER A 397 14.35 -23.25 -4.72
C SER A 397 14.90 -24.43 -5.56
N ASN A 398 16.22 -24.52 -5.69
CA ASN A 398 16.89 -25.62 -6.38
C ASN A 398 16.68 -26.97 -5.68
N ASP A 399 16.40 -26.98 -4.38
CA ASP A 399 16.18 -28.18 -3.57
C ASP A 399 14.72 -28.68 -3.59
N SER A 400 13.84 -27.93 -4.27
CA SER A 400 12.45 -28.34 -4.46
C SER A 400 12.34 -29.58 -5.34
N TYR A 401 11.29 -30.34 -5.15
CA TYR A 401 10.96 -31.51 -5.97
C TYR A 401 9.46 -31.65 -6.15
N VAL A 402 9.07 -32.55 -7.05
CA VAL A 402 7.65 -32.87 -7.31
C VAL A 402 7.29 -34.17 -6.63
N ARG A 403 6.28 -34.14 -5.76
CA ARG A 403 5.65 -35.33 -5.18
C ARG A 403 4.45 -35.72 -6.06
N PRO A 404 4.39 -36.96 -6.57
CA PRO A 404 3.23 -37.44 -7.32
C PRO A 404 1.96 -37.41 -6.46
N LEU A 405 0.81 -37.11 -7.08
CA LEU A 405 -0.50 -37.20 -6.40
C LEU A 405 -0.86 -38.64 -6.05
N ASP A 406 -0.47 -39.58 -6.92
CA ASP A 406 -0.68 -41.03 -6.69
C ASP A 406 0.51 -41.63 -5.94
N ALA A 407 0.27 -42.18 -4.77
CA ALA A 407 1.30 -42.78 -3.93
C ALA A 407 1.94 -44.05 -4.59
N SER A 408 1.32 -44.61 -5.62
CA SER A 408 1.84 -45.73 -6.40
C SER A 408 2.89 -45.36 -7.45
N ALA A 409 3.01 -44.09 -7.81
CA ALA A 409 3.97 -43.63 -8.79
C ALA A 409 5.31 -43.36 -8.10
N GLN A 410 6.21 -44.35 -8.06
CA GLN A 410 7.60 -44.18 -7.69
C GLN A 410 8.34 -43.43 -8.80
N THR A 411 8.16 -42.12 -8.88
CA THR A 411 8.96 -41.27 -9.77
C THR A 411 10.16 -40.76 -8.96
N ALA A 412 11.36 -40.98 -9.46
CA ALA A 412 12.55 -40.39 -8.86
C ALA A 412 12.35 -38.87 -8.78
N ALA A 413 12.55 -38.31 -7.58
CA ALA A 413 12.43 -36.88 -7.36
C ALA A 413 13.43 -36.14 -8.26
N THR A 414 12.93 -35.46 -9.27
CA THR A 414 13.78 -34.62 -10.11
C THR A 414 14.02 -33.30 -9.34
N PRO A 415 15.26 -32.90 -9.10
CA PRO A 415 15.53 -31.67 -8.34
C PRO A 415 15.04 -30.42 -9.08
N GLY A 416 14.73 -29.35 -8.32
CA GLY A 416 14.27 -28.08 -8.80
C GLY A 416 15.33 -27.26 -9.56
N PRO A 417 15.06 -25.99 -9.80
CA PRO A 417 13.84 -25.25 -9.43
C PRO A 417 12.59 -25.70 -10.21
N ARG A 418 11.42 -25.47 -9.59
CA ARG A 418 10.13 -25.77 -10.22
C ARG A 418 9.38 -24.49 -10.52
N LEU A 419 8.94 -24.34 -11.76
CA LEU A 419 8.16 -23.19 -12.18
C LEU A 419 6.72 -23.31 -11.66
N LEU A 420 6.23 -22.27 -10.98
CA LEU A 420 4.88 -22.18 -10.42
C LEU A 420 3.97 -21.25 -11.22
N ALA A 421 4.54 -20.24 -11.89
CA ALA A 421 3.80 -19.32 -12.74
C ALA A 421 4.62 -18.87 -13.95
N ALA A 422 3.96 -18.72 -15.10
CA ALA A 422 4.56 -18.27 -16.35
C ALA A 422 3.62 -17.33 -17.09
N ALA A 423 4.19 -16.38 -17.84
CA ALA A 423 3.47 -15.50 -18.75
C ALA A 423 3.89 -15.79 -20.20
N VAL A 424 2.93 -15.67 -21.12
CA VAL A 424 3.16 -15.74 -22.58
C VAL A 424 2.44 -14.57 -23.23
N GLN A 425 3.12 -13.92 -24.17
CA GLN A 425 2.53 -12.85 -24.99
C GLN A 425 3.05 -12.95 -26.42
N GLY A 426 2.28 -12.41 -27.35
CA GLY A 426 2.67 -12.33 -28.74
C GLY A 426 1.48 -12.47 -29.67
N THR A 427 1.75 -12.82 -30.94
CA THR A 427 0.71 -13.01 -31.99
C THR A 427 0.54 -14.50 -32.27
N TRP A 428 -0.71 -14.98 -32.17
CA TRP A 428 -1.06 -16.38 -32.35
C TRP A 428 -2.51 -16.51 -32.87
N PRO A 429 -2.87 -17.49 -33.68
CA PRO A 429 -2.05 -18.61 -34.15
C PRO A 429 -1.09 -18.30 -35.31
N ALA A 430 -1.23 -17.13 -35.92
CA ALA A 430 -0.40 -16.71 -37.05
C ALA A 430 0.30 -15.37 -36.80
N PRO A 431 1.49 -15.14 -37.36
CA PRO A 431 2.16 -13.84 -37.27
C PRO A 431 1.30 -12.72 -37.90
N GLY A 432 1.26 -11.55 -37.24
CA GLY A 432 0.52 -10.36 -37.70
C GLY A 432 -0.92 -10.26 -37.24
N GLY A 433 -1.41 -11.20 -36.43
CA GLY A 433 -2.68 -11.08 -35.71
C GLY A 433 -2.61 -10.11 -34.52
N PRO A 434 -3.74 -9.86 -33.84
CA PRO A 434 -3.73 -9.08 -32.63
C PRO A 434 -2.92 -9.77 -31.52
N PRO A 435 -2.15 -9.01 -30.72
CA PRO A 435 -1.34 -9.59 -29.66
C PRO A 435 -2.21 -10.05 -28.48
N PHE A 436 -2.04 -11.30 -28.06
CA PHE A 436 -2.65 -11.85 -26.88
C PHE A 436 -1.69 -11.85 -25.67
N ARG A 437 -2.25 -12.02 -24.49
CA ARG A 437 -1.49 -12.27 -23.24
C ARG A 437 -2.15 -13.41 -22.46
N LEU A 438 -1.32 -14.29 -21.90
CA LEU A 438 -1.77 -15.40 -21.06
C LEU A 438 -0.83 -15.55 -19.88
N VAL A 439 -1.40 -15.69 -18.68
CA VAL A 439 -0.68 -16.09 -17.47
C VAL A 439 -1.23 -17.42 -17.01
N LEU A 440 -0.33 -18.38 -16.75
CA LEU A 440 -0.66 -19.68 -16.19
C LEU A 440 0.00 -19.83 -14.82
N VAL A 441 -0.80 -20.21 -13.83
CA VAL A 441 -0.36 -20.43 -12.44
C VAL A 441 -0.72 -21.86 -12.01
N GLY A 442 0.20 -22.54 -11.37
CA GLY A 442 0.03 -23.91 -10.87
C GLY A 442 -0.76 -24.03 -9.55
N ASN A 443 -1.34 -22.94 -9.09
CA ASN A 443 -2.14 -22.88 -7.88
C ASN A 443 -3.10 -21.69 -7.98
N SER A 444 -4.36 -21.86 -7.61
CA SER A 444 -5.36 -20.79 -7.55
C SER A 444 -5.55 -20.24 -6.13
N SER A 445 -5.21 -21.05 -5.12
CA SER A 445 -5.45 -20.70 -3.72
C SER A 445 -4.61 -19.52 -3.24
N PHE A 446 -3.49 -19.20 -3.92
CA PHE A 446 -2.68 -18.01 -3.59
C PHE A 446 -3.50 -16.71 -3.69
N ALA A 447 -4.49 -16.66 -4.59
CA ALA A 447 -5.37 -15.51 -4.80
C ALA A 447 -6.69 -15.61 -3.99
N ALA A 448 -6.97 -16.74 -3.35
CA ALA A 448 -8.17 -16.94 -2.54
C ALA A 448 -8.10 -16.19 -1.21
N ASN A 449 -9.26 -15.93 -0.61
CA ASN A 449 -9.40 -15.14 0.62
C ASN A 449 -8.47 -15.55 1.75
N ALA A 450 -8.21 -16.87 1.90
CA ALA A 450 -7.33 -17.39 2.92
C ALA A 450 -5.87 -16.96 2.75
N PHE A 451 -5.36 -16.92 1.51
CA PHE A 451 -3.95 -16.64 1.21
C PHE A 451 -3.69 -15.28 0.56
N PHE A 452 -4.71 -14.62 0.05
CA PHE A 452 -4.60 -13.28 -0.54
C PHE A 452 -3.87 -12.26 0.36
N PRO A 453 -4.13 -12.20 1.69
CA PRO A 453 -3.44 -11.25 2.58
C PRO A 453 -2.02 -11.67 2.97
N TYR A 454 -1.58 -12.87 2.59
CA TYR A 454 -0.24 -13.36 2.98
C TYR A 454 0.85 -12.70 2.12
N ALA A 455 1.76 -12.01 2.80
CA ALA A 455 2.91 -11.36 2.19
C ALA A 455 2.50 -10.54 0.93
N SER A 456 2.99 -10.89 -0.27
CA SER A 456 2.66 -10.20 -1.53
C SER A 456 1.75 -11.01 -2.45
N ASN A 457 0.97 -11.96 -1.94
CA ASN A 457 0.07 -12.76 -2.77
C ASN A 457 -0.99 -11.90 -3.48
N GLY A 458 -1.61 -10.98 -2.74
CA GLY A 458 -2.57 -10.04 -3.31
C GLY A 458 -1.95 -9.13 -4.36
N ASP A 459 -0.74 -8.64 -4.10
CA ASP A 459 0.00 -7.80 -5.05
C ASP A 459 0.29 -8.57 -6.34
N LEU A 460 0.70 -9.84 -6.24
CA LEU A 460 0.96 -10.69 -7.39
C LEU A 460 -0.31 -10.93 -8.21
N ALA A 461 -1.43 -11.28 -7.56
CA ALA A 461 -2.71 -11.52 -8.22
C ALA A 461 -3.22 -10.28 -8.97
N VAL A 462 -3.19 -9.13 -8.32
CA VAL A 462 -3.57 -7.84 -8.92
C VAL A 462 -2.64 -7.46 -10.06
N SER A 463 -1.31 -7.65 -9.89
CA SER A 463 -0.32 -7.36 -10.93
C SER A 463 -0.48 -8.21 -12.18
N MET A 464 -0.85 -9.50 -12.02
CA MET A 464 -1.15 -10.38 -13.16
C MET A 464 -2.33 -9.84 -13.98
N ILE A 465 -3.42 -9.44 -13.30
CA ILE A 465 -4.61 -8.90 -13.97
C ILE A 465 -4.30 -7.56 -14.65
N ARG A 466 -3.58 -6.68 -13.99
CA ARG A 466 -3.19 -5.38 -14.57
C ARG A 466 -2.29 -5.54 -15.80
N TRP A 467 -1.29 -6.41 -15.71
CA TRP A 467 -0.44 -6.69 -16.86
C TRP A 467 -1.23 -7.27 -18.03
N LEU A 468 -2.14 -8.19 -17.74
CA LEU A 468 -3.07 -8.73 -18.74
C LEU A 468 -3.92 -7.61 -19.36
N ALA A 469 -4.47 -6.74 -18.53
CA ALA A 469 -5.33 -5.63 -18.97
C ALA A 469 -4.58 -4.51 -19.73
N ASP A 470 -3.24 -4.59 -19.85
CA ASP A 470 -2.37 -3.54 -20.40
C ASP A 470 -2.46 -2.22 -19.65
N ASP A 471 -2.72 -2.33 -18.35
CA ASP A 471 -2.83 -1.19 -17.47
C ASP A 471 -1.45 -0.81 -16.92
N THR A 472 -0.85 0.20 -17.53
CA THR A 472 0.45 0.76 -17.12
C THR A 472 0.30 2.00 -16.25
N THR A 473 -0.93 2.46 -16.04
CA THR A 473 -1.20 3.77 -15.44
C THR A 473 -1.41 3.70 -13.94
N THR A 474 -1.95 2.58 -13.43
CA THR A 474 -2.27 2.46 -12.01
C THR A 474 -1.06 2.01 -11.20
N PRO A 475 -0.54 2.80 -10.27
CA PRO A 475 0.53 2.32 -9.39
C PRO A 475 0.04 1.15 -8.52
N LEU A 476 0.89 0.15 -8.35
CA LEU A 476 0.62 -0.93 -7.38
C LEU A 476 0.72 -0.35 -5.97
N LEU A 477 -0.42 -0.15 -5.35
CA LEU A 477 -0.49 0.15 -3.94
C LEU A 477 -0.92 -1.15 -3.25
N LYS A 478 -0.08 -1.61 -2.35
CA LYS A 478 -0.43 -2.73 -1.49
C LYS A 478 -1.63 -2.30 -0.65
N PRO A 479 -2.80 -2.93 -0.76
CA PRO A 479 -3.80 -2.79 0.27
C PRO A 479 -3.20 -3.45 1.52
N GLU A 480 -2.59 -2.64 2.39
CA GLU A 480 -2.21 -3.15 3.69
C GLU A 480 -3.52 -3.52 4.39
N THR A 481 -3.77 -4.82 4.48
CA THR A 481 -4.64 -5.32 5.53
C THR A 481 -4.06 -4.75 6.83
N PHE A 482 -4.81 -3.88 7.46
CA PHE A 482 -4.47 -3.32 8.76
C PHE A 482 -4.35 -4.46 9.77
N SER A 483 -3.21 -5.11 9.79
CA SER A 483 -2.73 -5.73 11.00
C SER A 483 -2.04 -4.61 11.74
N LEU A 484 -2.66 -4.13 12.82
CA LEU A 484 -1.92 -3.37 13.81
C LEU A 484 -0.60 -4.13 14.02
N PRO A 485 0.56 -3.50 13.83
CA PRO A 485 1.81 -4.16 14.12
C PRO A 485 1.73 -4.58 15.60
N GLU A 486 1.41 -5.84 15.82
CA GLU A 486 1.54 -6.41 17.15
C GLU A 486 2.99 -6.25 17.52
N MET A 487 3.26 -5.37 18.46
CA MET A 487 4.59 -5.14 18.98
C MET A 487 4.97 -6.40 19.79
N ARG A 488 5.39 -7.44 19.07
CA ARG A 488 5.88 -8.68 19.68
C ARG A 488 7.26 -8.43 20.23
N LEU A 489 7.29 -7.85 21.42
CA LEU A 489 8.53 -7.77 22.17
C LEU A 489 8.94 -9.19 22.57
N THR A 490 10.16 -9.59 22.22
CA THR A 490 10.74 -10.79 22.78
C THR A 490 10.85 -10.63 24.30
N HIS A 491 10.85 -11.73 25.03
CA HIS A 491 10.96 -11.71 26.49
C HIS A 491 12.18 -10.88 26.96
N ARG A 492 13.30 -10.95 26.24
CA ARG A 492 14.49 -10.16 26.49
C ARG A 492 14.29 -8.65 26.25
N GLN A 493 13.60 -8.29 25.19
CA GLN A 493 13.26 -6.88 24.89
C GLN A 493 12.32 -6.31 25.95
N MET A 494 11.34 -7.08 26.40
CA MET A 494 10.43 -6.69 27.48
C MET A 494 11.18 -6.45 28.79
N GLN A 495 12.12 -7.33 29.14
CA GLN A 495 12.98 -7.16 30.33
C GLN A 495 13.86 -5.91 30.24
N ILE A 496 14.46 -5.64 29.07
CA ILE A 496 15.29 -4.44 28.86
C ILE A 496 14.42 -3.17 28.96
N THR A 497 13.26 -3.15 28.34
CA THR A 497 12.32 -2.00 28.38
C THR A 497 11.88 -1.73 29.81
N PHE A 498 11.51 -2.78 30.56
CA PHE A 498 11.16 -2.67 31.99
C PHE A 498 12.32 -2.08 32.80
N LEU A 499 13.53 -2.61 32.63
CA LEU A 499 14.71 -2.12 33.36
C LEU A 499 15.00 -0.64 33.04
N LEU A 500 14.89 -0.23 31.79
CA LEU A 500 15.15 1.15 31.37
C LEU A 500 14.09 2.13 31.88
N VAL A 501 12.81 1.79 31.74
CA VAL A 501 11.70 2.71 32.03
C VAL A 501 11.32 2.71 33.50
N GLU A 502 11.20 1.53 34.12
CA GLU A 502 10.70 1.40 35.49
C GLU A 502 11.81 1.49 36.55
N VAL A 503 13.06 1.24 36.19
CA VAL A 503 14.16 1.23 37.15
C VAL A 503 15.15 2.36 36.91
N LEU A 504 15.76 2.41 35.71
CA LEU A 504 16.86 3.36 35.45
C LEU A 504 16.37 4.81 35.34
N LEU A 505 15.21 5.05 34.73
CA LEU A 505 14.66 6.39 34.58
C LEU A 505 14.33 7.02 35.95
N PRO A 506 13.54 6.39 36.85
CA PRO A 506 13.30 6.93 38.18
C PRO A 506 14.55 7.12 39.01
N LEU A 507 15.51 6.16 38.95
CA LEU A 507 16.77 6.29 39.66
C LEU A 507 17.61 7.46 39.16
N SER A 508 17.63 7.73 37.85
CA SER A 508 18.33 8.87 37.26
C SER A 508 17.75 10.20 37.74
N VAL A 509 16.41 10.30 37.77
CA VAL A 509 15.71 11.49 38.31
C VAL A 509 16.00 11.69 39.79
N MET A 510 15.99 10.62 40.58
CA MET A 510 16.31 10.66 42.00
C MET A 510 17.77 11.09 42.23
N ALA A 511 18.72 10.50 41.50
CA ALA A 511 20.13 10.86 41.59
C ALA A 511 20.37 12.33 41.18
N PHE A 512 19.69 12.81 40.14
CA PHE A 512 19.74 14.19 39.72
C PHE A 512 19.17 15.12 40.82
N GLY A 513 18.07 14.76 41.46
CA GLY A 513 17.49 15.48 42.60
C GLY A 513 18.44 15.59 43.78
N VAL A 514 19.13 14.49 44.13
CA VAL A 514 20.16 14.47 45.19
C VAL A 514 21.35 15.37 44.86
N VAL A 515 21.84 15.33 43.62
CA VAL A 515 22.95 16.19 43.15
C VAL A 515 22.57 17.68 43.21
N VAL A 516 21.36 18.03 42.78
CA VAL A 516 20.87 19.40 42.85
C VAL A 516 20.71 19.87 44.31
N TRP A 517 20.18 19.00 45.19
CA TRP A 517 20.05 19.29 46.61
C TRP A 517 21.42 19.49 47.25
N TRP A 518 22.41 18.63 46.94
CA TRP A 518 23.77 18.73 47.48
C TRP A 518 24.50 19.99 47.01
N ARG A 519 24.30 20.41 45.76
CA ARG A 519 24.86 21.67 45.23
C ARG A 519 24.22 22.95 45.79
N ARG A 520 23.00 22.85 46.34
CA ARG A 520 22.30 23.98 46.96
C ARG A 520 22.56 24.14 48.45
N ARG A 521 23.17 23.14 49.11
CA ARG A 521 23.71 23.24 50.46
C ARG A 521 25.15 23.76 50.42
#